data_1b61ff5ee59de8de8893006a2ff7607d
#
_entry.id   1b61ff5ee59de8de8893006a2ff7607d
#
_cell.length_a   1.000
_cell.length_b   1.000
_cell.length_c   1.000
_cell.angle_alpha   90.00
_cell.angle_beta   90.00
_cell.angle_gamma   90.00
#
_symmetry.space_group_name_H-M   'P 1'
#
loop_
_entity.id
_entity.type
_entity.pdbx_description
1 polymer ?
#
loop_
_entity_poly.entity_id
_entity_poly.type
_entity_poly.pdbx_seq_one_letter_code
_entity_poly.pdbx_strand_id
1 'polypeptide(L)'
;MKMLQEGAVPRRWPGRAALLLGVLLALGGLGDVRAQGLSWEGGLRGDAPDRYTVASGDTLWDIAGRFLRHPWQWPEVWQVNPQIRNPDLIYPGDVIYLHDCGGRACLGLERGRNEVRLSPEMRTLPHREAIEPIPLEAIRHFLRDHRIVDDPDSLDELAYVVGGDDRRLMRGLGDRLYARGEVEGSGRVGFYRVGERFLDPASGELLGLELESVGQARRERQEGEIVILEVTSARQEVRNNDIVLPLEARNLVTEFYPRAPEREMEGTILAVPGGVQFIGRLQVIALDRGRRDGLEPGHVLMVEQQGETVSDPRTDESLRLPGENAGMVMVFRPYDKMSYALVMEASRMLSVGDRVHSPERAPGAARR
;
A
#
# COMPACT_ATOMS: atom_id res chain seq x y z
N MET A 1 8.04 65.13 -55.62
CA MET A 1 7.34 66.40 -55.91
C MET A 1 6.67 66.87 -54.67
N LYS A 2 7.30 67.84 -54.05
CA LYS A 2 6.78 69.06 -53.39
C LYS A 2 5.84 68.78 -52.22
N MET A 3 6.18 69.14 -51.09
CA MET A 3 6.53 70.43 -50.37
C MET A 3 5.56 70.55 -49.22
N LEU A 4 6.09 70.66 -47.99
CA LEU A 4 6.26 71.90 -47.20
C LEU A 4 4.91 72.40 -46.66
N GLN A 5 4.70 72.90 -45.48
CA GLN A 5 5.54 73.64 -44.52
C GLN A 5 4.67 73.85 -43.25
N GLU A 6 5.27 73.77 -42.08
CA GLU A 6 5.39 74.88 -41.09
C GLU A 6 4.07 75.44 -40.53
N GLY A 7 3.87 75.73 -39.33
CA GLY A 7 4.75 76.11 -38.25
C GLY A 7 3.95 76.76 -37.13
N ALA A 8 4.59 76.91 -36.06
CA ALA A 8 4.58 78.01 -35.09
C ALA A 8 3.79 77.86 -33.76
N VAL A 9 4.59 77.77 -32.72
CA VAL A 9 4.43 78.19 -31.31
C VAL A 9 4.50 79.78 -31.27
N PRO A 10 4.17 80.56 -30.21
CA PRO A 10 3.89 80.27 -28.78
C PRO A 10 2.86 81.17 -28.14
N ARG A 11 2.51 81.01 -26.83
CA ARG A 11 2.67 82.07 -25.83
C ARG A 11 2.14 81.74 -24.40
N ARG A 12 2.96 82.20 -23.51
CA ARG A 12 2.97 82.09 -22.05
C ARG A 12 1.89 82.89 -21.32
N TRP A 13 1.42 82.30 -20.20
CA TRP A 13 1.20 82.78 -18.79
C TRP A 13 0.35 84.03 -18.54
N PRO A 14 -0.12 84.31 -17.28
CA PRO A 14 -0.14 83.60 -15.99
C PRO A 14 -1.47 83.73 -15.20
N GLY A 15 -1.59 82.95 -14.13
CA GLY A 15 -2.10 83.49 -12.90
C GLY A 15 -3.42 83.04 -12.33
N ARG A 16 -3.29 82.50 -11.18
CA ARG A 16 -4.06 82.64 -9.94
C ARG A 16 -4.63 81.41 -9.33
N ALA A 17 -4.12 81.21 -8.12
CA ALA A 17 -4.53 80.19 -7.13
C ALA A 17 -6.03 80.19 -6.84
N ALA A 18 -6.62 79.03 -6.71
CA ALA A 18 -7.83 78.82 -5.94
C ALA A 18 -7.68 77.44 -5.20
N LEU A 19 -7.53 77.56 -3.90
CA LEU A 19 -7.70 76.50 -2.93
C LEU A 19 -9.13 75.98 -3.01
N LEU A 20 -9.32 74.73 -3.41
CA LEU A 20 -10.54 73.98 -3.14
C LEU A 20 -10.17 72.71 -2.43
N LEU A 21 -10.62 72.65 -1.19
CA LEU A 21 -10.63 71.47 -0.32
C LEU A 21 -11.41 70.30 -1.01
N GLY A 22 -10.74 69.37 -1.57
CA GLY A 22 -11.32 68.13 -2.10
C GLY A 22 -11.21 67.04 -1.07
N VAL A 23 -12.34 66.68 -0.52
CA VAL A 23 -12.50 65.47 0.34
C VAL A 23 -12.04 64.25 -0.46
N LEU A 24 -10.91 63.67 -0.06
CA LEU A 24 -10.46 62.36 -0.56
C LEU A 24 -11.34 61.30 0.09
N LEU A 25 -12.35 60.83 -0.62
CA LEU A 25 -13.01 59.56 -0.39
C LEU A 25 -11.95 58.46 -0.66
N ALA A 26 -11.34 57.96 0.39
CA ALA A 26 -10.59 56.73 0.35
C ALA A 26 -11.58 55.57 0.09
N LEU A 27 -11.80 55.26 -1.17
CA LEU A 27 -12.29 53.95 -1.58
C LEU A 27 -11.22 52.93 -1.18
N GLY A 28 -11.39 52.41 0.03
CA GLY A 28 -10.66 51.23 0.47
C GLY A 28 -10.91 50.14 -0.54
N GLY A 29 -9.88 49.81 -1.30
CA GLY A 29 -9.86 48.58 -2.10
C GLY A 29 -10.19 47.43 -1.16
N LEU A 30 -11.33 46.82 -1.39
CA LEU A 30 -11.59 45.47 -0.96
C LEU A 30 -10.54 44.63 -1.68
N GLY A 31 -9.36 44.53 -1.05
CA GLY A 31 -8.40 43.52 -1.43
C GLY A 31 -9.13 42.20 -1.29
N ASP A 32 -9.29 41.50 -2.39
CA ASP A 32 -9.60 40.06 -2.38
C ASP A 32 -8.66 39.43 -1.39
N VAL A 33 -9.15 39.12 -0.21
CA VAL A 33 -8.53 38.16 0.70
C VAL A 33 -8.67 36.82 0.00
N ARG A 34 -7.78 36.61 -0.96
CA ARG A 34 -7.52 35.24 -1.41
C ARG A 34 -7.18 34.48 -0.14
N ALA A 35 -8.07 33.60 0.25
CA ALA A 35 -7.79 32.58 1.26
C ALA A 35 -6.46 31.98 0.86
N GLN A 36 -5.40 32.29 1.63
CA GLN A 36 -4.12 31.61 1.47
C GLN A 36 -4.42 30.15 1.74
N GLY A 37 -4.49 29.35 0.68
CA GLY A 37 -4.80 27.95 0.80
C GLY A 37 -3.82 27.32 1.79
N LEU A 38 -4.36 26.59 2.75
CA LEU A 38 -3.59 25.80 3.69
C LEU A 38 -2.60 24.96 2.88
N SER A 39 -1.30 25.09 3.14
CA SER A 39 -0.27 24.32 2.48
C SER A 39 0.24 23.24 3.42
N TRP A 40 0.41 22.06 2.88
CA TRP A 40 1.10 20.96 3.55
C TRP A 40 2.20 20.43 2.61
N GLU A 41 3.38 20.11 3.15
CA GLU A 41 4.54 19.71 2.35
C GLU A 41 4.30 18.44 1.52
N GLY A 42 3.41 17.54 1.99
CA GLY A 42 2.97 16.35 1.25
C GLY A 42 1.87 16.60 0.21
N GLY A 43 1.31 17.79 0.17
CA GLY A 43 0.25 18.19 -0.77
C GLY A 43 -1.15 17.69 -0.40
N LEU A 44 -2.08 18.63 -0.21
CA LEU A 44 -3.50 18.33 -0.16
C LEU A 44 -4.04 18.10 -1.58
N ARG A 45 -5.08 17.30 -1.69
CA ARG A 45 -5.87 17.21 -2.92
C ARG A 45 -6.60 18.55 -3.13
N GLY A 46 -6.74 18.96 -4.38
CA GLY A 46 -7.49 20.17 -4.71
C GLY A 46 -9.00 20.06 -4.45
N ASP A 47 -9.49 18.83 -4.35
CA ASP A 47 -10.88 18.46 -4.07
C ASP A 47 -11.05 17.87 -2.65
N ALA A 48 -10.06 18.07 -1.76
CA ALA A 48 -10.12 17.56 -0.38
C ALA A 48 -11.35 18.14 0.33
N PRO A 49 -12.16 17.32 1.02
CA PRO A 49 -13.30 17.79 1.78
C PRO A 49 -12.85 18.49 3.05
N ASP A 50 -13.61 19.50 3.51
CA ASP A 50 -13.36 20.14 4.81
C ASP A 50 -13.58 19.18 5.97
N ARG A 51 -14.55 18.25 5.82
CA ARG A 51 -14.95 17.28 6.84
C ARG A 51 -15.34 15.96 6.18
N TYR A 52 -15.00 14.86 6.85
CA TYR A 52 -15.40 13.52 6.44
C TYR A 52 -15.86 12.70 7.64
N THR A 53 -17.04 12.09 7.55
CA THR A 53 -17.53 11.14 8.56
C THR A 53 -17.06 9.73 8.21
N VAL A 54 -16.33 9.12 9.12
CA VAL A 54 -15.79 7.76 8.96
C VAL A 54 -16.91 6.77 8.79
N ALA A 55 -16.88 6.01 7.72
CA ALA A 55 -17.83 4.95 7.42
C ALA A 55 -17.30 3.58 7.90
N SER A 56 -18.24 2.63 8.09
CA SER A 56 -17.85 1.24 8.36
C SER A 56 -17.15 0.64 7.14
N GLY A 57 -15.98 0.04 7.34
CA GLY A 57 -15.16 -0.54 6.27
C GLY A 57 -14.12 0.42 5.67
N ASP A 58 -14.11 1.69 6.09
CA ASP A 58 -13.01 2.59 5.75
C ASP A 58 -11.72 2.11 6.42
N THR A 59 -10.59 2.38 5.77
CA THR A 59 -9.25 2.27 6.36
C THR A 59 -8.63 3.65 6.51
N LEU A 60 -7.56 3.77 7.31
CA LEU A 60 -6.80 5.02 7.41
C LEU A 60 -6.24 5.46 6.05
N TRP A 61 -5.85 4.48 5.24
CA TRP A 61 -5.43 4.73 3.86
C TRP A 61 -6.53 5.36 3.00
N ASP A 62 -7.76 4.82 3.06
CA ASP A 62 -8.89 5.34 2.27
C ASP A 62 -9.26 6.77 2.70
N ILE A 63 -9.26 7.02 4.01
CA ILE A 63 -9.51 8.35 4.55
C ILE A 63 -8.40 9.31 4.11
N ALA A 64 -7.14 8.91 4.25
CA ALA A 64 -6.01 9.73 3.79
C ALA A 64 -6.11 10.09 2.31
N GLY A 65 -6.51 9.14 1.47
CA GLY A 65 -6.72 9.35 0.03
C GLY A 65 -7.79 10.38 -0.33
N ARG A 66 -8.69 10.73 0.61
CA ARG A 66 -9.68 11.80 0.41
C ARG A 66 -9.08 13.19 0.61
N PHE A 67 -8.09 13.32 1.50
CA PHE A 67 -7.47 14.59 1.86
C PHE A 67 -6.13 14.82 1.18
N LEU A 68 -5.34 13.75 0.98
CA LEU A 68 -3.95 13.82 0.54
C LEU A 68 -3.79 13.35 -0.91
N ARG A 69 -2.85 13.96 -1.64
CA ARG A 69 -2.42 13.48 -2.96
C ARG A 69 -1.69 12.14 -2.85
N HIS A 70 -0.99 11.96 -1.73
CA HIS A 70 -0.21 10.77 -1.41
C HIS A 70 -0.74 10.13 -0.12
N PRO A 71 -1.69 9.20 -0.21
CA PRO A 71 -2.33 8.58 0.96
C PRO A 71 -1.34 7.96 1.94
N TRP A 72 -0.23 7.42 1.45
CA TRP A 72 0.80 6.78 2.26
C TRP A 72 1.50 7.73 3.26
N GLN A 73 1.37 9.04 3.09
CA GLN A 73 1.93 10.03 4.01
C GLN A 73 1.05 10.28 5.24
N TRP A 74 -0.06 9.55 5.42
CA TRP A 74 -0.94 9.72 6.56
C TRP A 74 -0.22 9.64 7.92
N PRO A 75 0.83 8.79 8.15
CA PRO A 75 1.51 8.78 9.43
C PRO A 75 2.16 10.12 9.78
N GLU A 76 2.71 10.84 8.81
CA GLU A 76 3.34 12.15 9.01
C GLU A 76 2.31 13.21 9.39
N VAL A 77 1.13 13.20 8.73
CA VAL A 77 0.04 14.11 9.03
C VAL A 77 -0.54 13.87 10.42
N TRP A 78 -0.62 12.60 10.82
CA TRP A 78 -1.15 12.22 12.13
C TRP A 78 -0.20 12.53 13.29
N GLN A 79 1.11 12.43 13.10
CA GLN A 79 2.10 12.73 14.13
C GLN A 79 2.08 14.20 14.60
N VAL A 80 1.63 15.10 13.75
CA VAL A 80 1.49 16.54 14.08
C VAL A 80 0.29 16.81 14.99
N ASN A 81 -0.59 15.82 15.20
CA ASN A 81 -1.81 15.95 15.99
C ASN A 81 -1.66 15.31 17.39
N PRO A 82 -1.26 16.06 18.43
CA PRO A 82 -1.11 15.55 19.80
C PRO A 82 -2.43 15.08 20.43
N GLN A 83 -3.57 15.41 19.80
CA GLN A 83 -4.90 14.98 20.25
C GLN A 83 -5.22 13.53 19.85
N ILE A 84 -4.57 13.02 18.81
CA ILE A 84 -4.71 11.64 18.35
C ILE A 84 -3.47 10.88 18.77
N ARG A 85 -3.44 10.47 20.04
CA ARG A 85 -2.31 9.73 20.62
C ARG A 85 -2.10 8.35 19.97
N ASN A 86 -3.15 7.81 19.37
CA ASN A 86 -3.13 6.53 18.66
C ASN A 86 -4.08 6.60 17.47
N PRO A 87 -3.57 6.59 16.20
CA PRO A 87 -4.40 6.56 14.99
C PRO A 87 -5.26 5.29 14.90
N ASP A 88 -4.87 4.21 15.58
CA ASP A 88 -5.62 2.95 15.61
C ASP A 88 -6.94 3.05 16.39
N LEU A 89 -7.25 4.22 16.99
CA LEU A 89 -8.46 4.47 17.76
C LEU A 89 -9.45 5.39 17.04
N ILE A 90 -9.60 5.25 15.73
CA ILE A 90 -10.63 5.92 14.94
C ILE A 90 -11.76 4.92 14.67
N TYR A 91 -13.00 5.37 14.84
CA TYR A 91 -14.18 4.52 14.78
C TYR A 91 -15.16 5.03 13.73
N PRO A 92 -15.96 4.15 13.13
CA PRO A 92 -17.09 4.56 12.30
C PRO A 92 -18.01 5.55 13.05
N GLY A 93 -18.33 6.66 12.40
CA GLY A 93 -19.10 7.76 12.96
C GLY A 93 -18.26 8.91 13.55
N ASP A 94 -16.95 8.74 13.72
CA ASP A 94 -16.05 9.85 14.02
C ASP A 94 -15.95 10.79 12.80
N VAL A 95 -15.58 12.05 13.02
CA VAL A 95 -15.45 13.04 11.94
C VAL A 95 -14.01 13.51 11.87
N ILE A 96 -13.40 13.31 10.72
CA ILE A 96 -12.08 13.84 10.37
C ILE A 96 -12.30 15.19 9.68
N TYR A 97 -11.55 16.22 10.07
CA TYR A 97 -11.68 17.56 9.50
C TYR A 97 -10.33 18.23 9.31
N LEU A 98 -10.25 19.10 8.29
CA LEU A 98 -9.10 19.95 8.05
C LEU A 98 -9.15 21.18 8.95
N HIS A 99 -8.01 21.55 9.53
CA HIS A 99 -7.84 22.79 10.26
C HIS A 99 -6.44 23.36 10.09
N ASP A 100 -6.26 24.63 10.44
CA ASP A 100 -4.97 25.31 10.38
C ASP A 100 -4.18 25.10 11.67
N CYS A 101 -2.95 24.61 11.54
CA CYS A 101 -1.97 24.45 12.60
C CYS A 101 -0.81 25.47 12.48
N GLY A 102 -1.12 26.75 12.35
CA GLY A 102 -0.10 27.80 12.21
C GLY A 102 0.44 27.93 10.79
N GLY A 103 -0.46 27.96 9.80
CA GLY A 103 -0.15 28.08 8.38
C GLY A 103 0.07 26.74 7.66
N ARG A 104 -0.11 25.63 8.37
CA ARG A 104 -0.07 24.26 7.80
C ARG A 104 -1.43 23.60 7.95
N ALA A 105 -1.80 22.79 6.96
CA ALA A 105 -2.99 21.97 7.05
C ALA A 105 -2.76 20.79 8.00
N CYS A 106 -3.68 20.61 8.94
CA CYS A 106 -3.71 19.48 9.86
C CYS A 106 -5.06 18.78 9.78
N LEU A 107 -5.07 17.48 10.10
CA LEU A 107 -6.30 16.72 10.26
C LEU A 107 -6.67 16.65 11.73
N GLY A 108 -7.89 17.09 12.06
CA GLY A 108 -8.48 16.96 13.39
C GLY A 108 -9.44 15.77 13.47
N LEU A 109 -9.68 15.29 14.68
CA LEU A 109 -10.65 14.23 14.98
C LEU A 109 -11.70 14.75 15.94
N GLU A 110 -12.96 14.72 15.54
CA GLU A 110 -14.12 14.93 16.38
C GLU A 110 -14.81 13.59 16.63
N ARG A 111 -14.92 13.20 17.89
CA ARG A 111 -15.59 11.94 18.26
C ARG A 111 -17.08 12.01 17.95
N GLY A 112 -17.56 11.02 17.22
CA GLY A 112 -18.98 10.89 16.94
C GLY A 112 -19.78 10.81 18.24
N ARG A 113 -20.74 11.73 18.45
CA ARG A 113 -21.68 11.68 19.58
C ARG A 113 -22.65 10.52 19.34
N ASN A 114 -22.52 9.46 20.09
CA ASN A 114 -23.58 8.49 20.20
C ASN A 114 -24.60 8.99 21.25
N GLU A 115 -25.68 9.54 20.81
CA GLU A 115 -26.89 9.57 21.65
C GLU A 115 -27.43 8.15 21.74
N VAL A 116 -27.03 7.43 22.77
CA VAL A 116 -27.68 6.20 23.15
C VAL A 116 -28.93 6.60 23.91
N ARG A 117 -30.09 6.62 23.25
CA ARG A 117 -31.37 6.61 23.94
C ARG A 117 -31.48 5.26 24.65
N LEU A 118 -31.32 5.28 25.96
CA LEU A 118 -31.50 4.13 26.81
C LEU A 118 -32.99 3.74 26.81
N SER A 119 -33.32 2.79 25.98
CA SER A 119 -34.61 2.06 26.04
C SER A 119 -34.38 0.80 26.90
N PRO A 120 -35.32 0.38 27.72
CA PRO A 120 -35.13 -0.76 28.64
C PRO A 120 -35.08 -2.14 27.96
N GLU A 121 -34.89 -2.19 26.67
CA GLU A 121 -34.64 -3.44 25.94
C GLU A 121 -33.14 -3.76 25.91
N MET A 122 -32.79 -5.00 26.24
CA MET A 122 -31.43 -5.53 26.18
C MET A 122 -30.99 -5.57 24.73
N ARG A 123 -30.28 -4.53 24.25
CA ARG A 123 -29.60 -4.51 22.96
C ARG A 123 -28.14 -4.88 23.17
N THR A 124 -27.71 -5.95 22.55
CA THR A 124 -26.30 -6.17 22.29
C THR A 124 -25.81 -5.04 21.36
N LEU A 125 -25.10 -4.06 21.93
CA LEU A 125 -24.40 -3.05 21.12
C LEU A 125 -23.32 -3.79 20.33
N PRO A 126 -23.27 -3.62 19.01
CA PRO A 126 -22.17 -4.17 18.23
C PRO A 126 -20.86 -3.62 18.80
N HIS A 127 -19.91 -4.51 19.04
CA HIS A 127 -18.57 -4.12 19.45
C HIS A 127 -18.00 -3.23 18.35
N ARG A 128 -17.68 -1.97 18.68
CA ARG A 128 -17.07 -1.07 17.71
C ARG A 128 -15.62 -1.47 17.60
N GLU A 129 -15.26 -1.97 16.45
CA GLU A 129 -13.87 -2.16 16.07
C GLU A 129 -13.35 -0.85 15.47
N ALA A 130 -12.13 -0.49 15.84
CA ALA A 130 -11.42 0.63 15.23
C ALA A 130 -11.15 0.28 13.75
N ILE A 131 -11.07 1.31 12.90
CA ILE A 131 -10.72 1.10 11.49
C ILE A 131 -9.28 0.61 11.37
N GLU A 132 -9.03 -0.26 10.39
CA GLU A 132 -7.70 -0.78 10.12
C GLU A 132 -6.83 0.29 9.42
N PRO A 133 -5.49 0.31 9.64
CA PRO A 133 -4.58 1.20 8.90
C PRO A 133 -4.62 0.94 7.39
N ILE A 134 -4.73 -0.32 7.01
CA ILE A 134 -4.81 -0.82 5.63
C ILE A 134 -5.80 -1.98 5.58
N PRO A 135 -6.30 -2.41 4.42
CA PRO A 135 -7.24 -3.53 4.31
C PRO A 135 -6.55 -4.88 4.58
N LEU A 136 -6.35 -5.22 5.85
CA LEU A 136 -5.65 -6.44 6.29
C LEU A 136 -6.32 -7.72 5.79
N GLU A 137 -7.63 -7.70 5.55
CA GLU A 137 -8.36 -8.86 5.04
C GLU A 137 -7.80 -9.34 3.70
N ALA A 138 -7.40 -8.40 2.83
CA ALA A 138 -6.85 -8.70 1.52
C ALA A 138 -5.53 -9.48 1.57
N ILE A 139 -4.70 -9.27 2.60
CA ILE A 139 -3.39 -9.91 2.75
C ILE A 139 -3.38 -11.05 3.77
N ARG A 140 -4.45 -11.23 4.54
CA ARG A 140 -4.52 -12.21 5.66
C ARG A 140 -4.17 -13.63 5.21
N HIS A 141 -4.63 -14.03 4.03
CA HIS A 141 -4.35 -15.33 3.44
C HIS A 141 -2.84 -15.49 3.17
N PHE A 142 -2.22 -14.48 2.56
CA PHE A 142 -0.79 -14.51 2.23
C PHE A 142 0.11 -14.48 3.46
N LEU A 143 -0.32 -13.78 4.51
CA LEU A 143 0.42 -13.76 5.78
C LEU A 143 0.45 -15.12 6.47
N ARG A 144 -0.56 -15.97 6.24
CA ARG A 144 -0.71 -17.24 6.93
C ARG A 144 -0.25 -18.44 6.14
N ASP A 145 -0.47 -18.42 4.83
CA ASP A 145 -0.59 -19.63 4.05
C ASP A 145 0.46 -19.76 2.95
N HIS A 146 1.10 -18.66 2.55
CA HIS A 146 2.15 -18.67 1.55
C HIS A 146 3.52 -18.54 2.19
N ARG A 147 4.48 -19.33 1.71
CA ARG A 147 5.90 -19.23 2.07
C ARG A 147 6.73 -19.18 0.80
N ILE A 148 7.86 -18.50 0.89
CA ILE A 148 8.89 -18.52 -0.14
C ILE A 148 10.14 -19.16 0.45
N VAL A 149 10.73 -20.04 -0.31
CA VAL A 149 12.04 -20.64 -0.03
C VAL A 149 13.03 -20.05 -1.03
N ASP A 150 14.08 -19.46 -0.49
CA ASP A 150 15.09 -18.75 -1.30
C ASP A 150 16.07 -19.72 -1.96
N ASP A 151 16.26 -20.90 -1.36
CA ASP A 151 17.14 -21.98 -1.83
C ASP A 151 16.35 -23.28 -2.04
N PRO A 152 16.18 -23.74 -3.31
CA PRO A 152 15.49 -24.99 -3.60
C PRO A 152 16.17 -26.23 -3.03
N ASP A 153 17.50 -26.22 -2.91
CA ASP A 153 18.25 -27.36 -2.43
C ASP A 153 17.94 -27.64 -0.95
N SER A 154 17.52 -26.61 -0.21
CA SER A 154 17.04 -26.77 1.17
C SER A 154 15.76 -27.60 1.30
N LEU A 155 15.00 -27.78 0.21
CA LEU A 155 13.77 -28.59 0.24
C LEU A 155 14.06 -30.08 0.46
N ASP A 156 15.19 -30.56 -0.02
CA ASP A 156 15.58 -31.95 0.09
C ASP A 156 15.88 -32.38 1.55
N GLU A 157 16.19 -31.38 2.40
CA GLU A 157 16.43 -31.56 3.83
C GLU A 157 15.15 -31.48 4.68
N LEU A 158 14.04 -30.99 4.10
CA LEU A 158 12.79 -30.84 4.80
C LEU A 158 12.00 -32.12 4.95
N ALA A 159 11.23 -32.24 6.01
CA ALA A 159 10.30 -33.35 6.18
C ALA A 159 9.20 -33.31 5.10
N TYR A 160 8.80 -34.46 4.62
CA TYR A 160 7.79 -34.63 3.57
C TYR A 160 6.88 -35.81 3.82
N VAL A 161 5.65 -35.75 3.29
CA VAL A 161 4.63 -36.78 3.42
C VAL A 161 5.01 -38.03 2.59
N VAL A 162 5.08 -39.17 3.23
CA VAL A 162 5.39 -40.47 2.56
C VAL A 162 4.15 -41.34 2.41
N GLY A 163 3.10 -41.13 3.22
CA GLY A 163 1.92 -41.98 3.17
C GLY A 163 0.88 -41.64 4.22
N GLY A 164 -0.15 -42.43 4.32
CA GLY A 164 -1.19 -42.35 5.35
C GLY A 164 -1.80 -43.74 5.58
N ASP A 165 -2.70 -43.84 6.55
CA ASP A 165 -3.48 -45.03 6.79
C ASP A 165 -4.31 -45.40 5.54
N ASP A 166 -4.63 -46.68 5.39
CA ASP A 166 -5.53 -47.25 4.37
C ASP A 166 -5.13 -47.11 2.91
N ARG A 167 -3.88 -46.77 2.57
CA ARG A 167 -3.36 -46.59 1.20
C ARG A 167 -4.22 -45.67 0.32
N ARG A 168 -5.01 -44.76 0.92
CA ARG A 168 -5.77 -43.79 0.16
C ARG A 168 -4.84 -42.77 -0.49
N LEU A 169 -5.18 -42.37 -1.71
CA LEU A 169 -4.44 -41.32 -2.42
C LEU A 169 -4.83 -39.95 -1.98
N MET A 170 -6.08 -39.75 -1.55
CA MET A 170 -6.65 -38.49 -1.09
C MET A 170 -6.83 -38.52 0.44
N ARG A 171 -6.29 -37.55 1.11
CA ARG A 171 -6.29 -37.46 2.57
C ARG A 171 -6.75 -36.09 3.00
N GLY A 172 -7.67 -36.06 3.97
CA GLY A 172 -8.32 -34.86 4.44
C GLY A 172 -8.39 -34.79 5.98
N LEU A 173 -9.29 -33.96 6.46
CA LEU A 173 -9.51 -33.73 7.88
C LEU A 173 -9.73 -35.04 8.66
N GLY A 174 -8.96 -35.21 9.75
CA GLY A 174 -9.05 -36.38 10.63
C GLY A 174 -8.24 -37.58 10.19
N ASP A 175 -7.69 -37.57 8.98
CA ASP A 175 -6.83 -38.66 8.51
C ASP A 175 -5.45 -38.62 9.19
N ARG A 176 -4.86 -39.81 9.39
CA ARG A 176 -3.50 -39.94 9.88
C ARG A 176 -2.52 -40.06 8.71
N LEU A 177 -1.42 -39.28 8.82
CA LEU A 177 -0.36 -39.21 7.83
C LEU A 177 0.98 -39.54 8.44
N TYR A 178 1.85 -40.03 7.59
CA TYR A 178 3.24 -40.29 7.90
C TYR A 178 4.15 -39.40 7.08
N ALA A 179 5.03 -38.66 7.77
CA ALA A 179 6.07 -37.85 7.14
C ALA A 179 7.45 -38.40 7.51
N ARG A 180 8.39 -38.29 6.61
CA ARG A 180 9.81 -38.64 6.84
C ARG A 180 10.60 -37.34 7.01
N GLY A 181 11.49 -37.31 7.99
CA GLY A 181 12.38 -36.20 8.28
C GLY A 181 12.18 -35.63 9.69
N GLU A 182 12.96 -34.61 10.02
CA GLU A 182 12.84 -33.92 11.30
C GLU A 182 11.86 -32.73 11.19
N VAL A 183 10.97 -32.65 12.15
CA VAL A 183 10.04 -31.53 12.26
C VAL A 183 10.30 -30.83 13.60
N GLU A 184 10.91 -29.65 13.53
CA GLU A 184 11.16 -28.85 14.71
C GLU A 184 9.87 -28.21 15.26
N GLY A 185 9.83 -27.92 16.58
CA GLY A 185 8.84 -27.05 17.22
C GLY A 185 7.64 -27.75 17.84
N SER A 186 6.59 -26.96 18.12
CA SER A 186 5.52 -27.14 19.10
C SER A 186 4.36 -28.06 18.72
N GLY A 187 4.56 -29.08 17.91
CA GLY A 187 3.55 -30.09 17.63
C GLY A 187 2.46 -29.68 16.62
N ARG A 188 2.43 -28.47 16.10
CA ARG A 188 1.55 -28.05 14.99
C ARG A 188 2.39 -27.79 13.74
N VAL A 189 1.98 -28.38 12.63
CA VAL A 189 2.69 -28.31 11.35
C VAL A 189 1.74 -27.93 10.22
N GLY A 190 2.29 -27.36 9.16
CA GLY A 190 1.60 -27.14 7.90
C GLY A 190 2.11 -28.10 6.82
N PHE A 191 1.22 -28.47 5.92
CA PHE A 191 1.55 -29.14 4.67
C PHE A 191 1.64 -28.12 3.55
N TYR A 192 2.71 -28.21 2.77
CA TYR A 192 2.99 -27.27 1.71
C TYR A 192 3.32 -28.01 0.41
N ARG A 193 2.78 -27.53 -0.68
CA ARG A 193 3.08 -28.00 -2.03
C ARG A 193 3.98 -26.99 -2.73
N VAL A 194 4.97 -27.50 -3.43
CA VAL A 194 5.83 -26.67 -4.27
C VAL A 194 5.00 -26.09 -5.41
N GLY A 195 4.97 -24.76 -5.47
CA GLY A 195 4.22 -23.94 -6.41
C GLY A 195 5.12 -23.31 -7.47
N GLU A 196 4.93 -22.01 -7.69
CA GLU A 196 5.60 -21.25 -8.73
C GLU A 196 7.07 -20.94 -8.39
N ARG A 197 7.91 -20.90 -9.45
CA ARG A 197 9.32 -20.48 -9.36
C ARG A 197 9.41 -19.03 -9.85
N PHE A 198 9.85 -18.15 -8.99
CA PHE A 198 10.06 -16.74 -9.30
C PHE A 198 11.49 -16.54 -9.81
N LEU A 199 11.61 -16.10 -11.06
CA LEU A 199 12.90 -15.84 -11.70
C LEU A 199 13.02 -14.35 -11.98
N ASP A 200 14.21 -13.80 -11.75
CA ASP A 200 14.55 -12.45 -12.17
C ASP A 200 14.48 -12.35 -13.71
N PRO A 201 13.67 -11.46 -14.27
CA PRO A 201 13.47 -11.38 -15.72
C PRO A 201 14.72 -10.92 -16.49
N ALA A 202 15.67 -10.26 -15.83
CA ALA A 202 16.87 -9.74 -16.46
C ALA A 202 18.05 -10.73 -16.39
N SER A 203 18.25 -11.37 -15.23
CA SER A 203 19.40 -12.26 -14.98
C SER A 203 19.06 -13.73 -15.07
N GLY A 204 17.77 -14.11 -14.92
CA GLY A 204 17.35 -15.50 -14.78
C GLY A 204 17.66 -16.10 -13.39
N GLU A 205 18.13 -15.28 -12.43
CA GLU A 205 18.36 -15.73 -11.05
C GLU A 205 17.06 -16.24 -10.44
N LEU A 206 17.13 -17.36 -9.71
CA LEU A 206 16.00 -17.80 -8.89
C LEU A 206 15.88 -16.88 -7.67
N LEU A 207 14.78 -16.15 -7.61
CA LEU A 207 14.44 -15.23 -6.52
C LEU A 207 13.70 -15.93 -5.39
N GLY A 208 13.00 -17.01 -5.69
CA GLY A 208 12.29 -17.80 -4.71
C GLY A 208 11.44 -18.89 -5.31
N LEU A 209 11.07 -19.85 -4.46
CA LEU A 209 10.17 -20.94 -4.77
C LEU A 209 8.97 -20.87 -3.85
N GLU A 210 7.78 -20.79 -4.42
CA GLU A 210 6.55 -20.73 -3.64
C GLU A 210 6.24 -22.09 -3.01
N LEU A 211 5.84 -22.04 -1.75
CA LEU A 211 5.23 -23.15 -1.04
C LEU A 211 3.78 -22.79 -0.70
N GLU A 212 2.85 -23.41 -1.43
CA GLU A 212 1.41 -23.22 -1.24
C GLU A 212 0.90 -24.09 -0.08
N SER A 213 0.20 -23.50 0.86
CA SER A 213 -0.37 -24.24 1.99
C SER A 213 -1.52 -25.14 1.56
N VAL A 214 -1.37 -26.42 1.77
CA VAL A 214 -2.37 -27.46 1.49
C VAL A 214 -3.27 -27.71 2.70
N GLY A 215 -2.70 -27.70 3.91
CA GLY A 215 -3.42 -28.01 5.14
C GLY A 215 -2.54 -27.89 6.38
N GLN A 216 -3.10 -28.28 7.51
CA GLN A 216 -2.43 -28.28 8.81
C GLN A 216 -2.63 -29.60 9.53
N ALA A 217 -1.68 -29.98 10.38
CA ALA A 217 -1.76 -31.15 11.21
C ALA A 217 -1.24 -30.90 12.62
N ARG A 218 -1.59 -31.80 13.50
CA ARG A 218 -1.02 -31.94 14.82
C ARG A 218 -0.06 -33.13 14.81
N ARG A 219 1.16 -32.92 15.29
CA ARG A 219 2.10 -34.02 15.52
C ARG A 219 1.61 -34.86 16.69
N GLU A 220 1.40 -36.15 16.46
CA GLU A 220 1.04 -37.09 17.51
C GLU A 220 2.30 -37.61 18.19
N ARG A 221 3.22 -38.19 17.42
CA ARG A 221 4.49 -38.77 17.90
C ARG A 221 5.50 -38.88 16.78
N GLN A 222 6.73 -39.22 17.12
CA GLN A 222 7.78 -39.51 16.19
C GLN A 222 8.41 -40.89 16.54
N GLU A 223 8.64 -41.69 15.56
CA GLU A 223 9.28 -43.00 15.65
C GLU A 223 10.45 -43.07 14.65
N GLY A 224 11.67 -42.88 15.15
CA GLY A 224 12.85 -42.76 14.28
C GLY A 224 12.74 -41.58 13.32
N GLU A 225 12.85 -41.83 12.02
CA GLU A 225 12.70 -40.81 10.97
C GLU A 225 11.23 -40.53 10.59
N ILE A 226 10.27 -41.27 11.16
CA ILE A 226 8.86 -41.15 10.79
C ILE A 226 8.13 -40.30 11.84
N VAL A 227 7.47 -39.22 11.38
CA VAL A 227 6.59 -38.38 12.15
C VAL A 227 5.15 -38.76 11.83
N ILE A 228 4.34 -39.01 12.88
CA ILE A 228 2.94 -39.33 12.76
C ILE A 228 2.14 -38.09 13.01
N LEU A 229 1.28 -37.74 12.05
CA LEU A 229 0.53 -36.49 11.98
C LEU A 229 -0.96 -36.77 11.84
N GLU A 230 -1.80 -36.04 12.59
CA GLU A 230 -3.25 -36.01 12.43
C GLU A 230 -3.65 -34.73 11.70
N VAL A 231 -4.33 -34.84 10.57
CA VAL A 231 -4.79 -33.69 9.79
C VAL A 231 -5.87 -32.93 10.55
N THR A 232 -5.62 -31.68 10.91
CA THR A 232 -6.55 -30.81 11.65
C THR A 232 -7.27 -29.80 10.75
N SER A 233 -6.74 -29.55 9.56
CA SER A 233 -7.35 -28.69 8.54
C SER A 233 -6.78 -29.06 7.18
N ALA A 234 -7.65 -29.12 6.16
CA ALA A 234 -7.25 -29.38 4.78
C ALA A 234 -8.03 -28.42 3.88
N ARG A 235 -7.31 -27.70 3.02
CA ARG A 235 -7.90 -26.86 1.94
C ARG A 235 -7.91 -27.62 0.64
N GLN A 236 -6.88 -28.41 0.45
CA GLN A 236 -6.70 -29.35 -0.65
C GLN A 236 -6.35 -30.71 -0.08
N GLU A 237 -6.42 -31.75 -0.90
CA GLU A 237 -5.95 -33.08 -0.54
C GLU A 237 -4.44 -33.05 -0.24
N VAL A 238 -4.04 -33.64 0.86
CA VAL A 238 -2.63 -33.82 1.17
C VAL A 238 -2.09 -35.02 0.37
N ARG A 239 -1.00 -34.80 -0.36
CA ARG A 239 -0.37 -35.81 -1.25
C ARG A 239 0.98 -36.23 -0.72
N ASN A 240 1.44 -37.36 -1.21
CA ASN A 240 2.82 -37.74 -1.01
C ASN A 240 3.73 -36.67 -1.61
N ASN A 241 4.86 -36.42 -0.95
CA ASN A 241 5.82 -35.38 -1.28
C ASN A 241 5.38 -33.95 -0.95
N ASP A 242 4.19 -33.72 -0.33
CA ASP A 242 3.92 -32.43 0.27
C ASP A 242 4.89 -32.19 1.42
N ILE A 243 5.50 -31.02 1.48
CA ILE A 243 6.51 -30.63 2.48
C ILE A 243 5.84 -30.38 3.82
N VAL A 244 6.49 -30.77 4.90
CA VAL A 244 6.02 -30.59 6.27
C VAL A 244 6.90 -29.58 6.99
N LEU A 245 6.32 -28.44 7.36
CA LEU A 245 7.04 -27.39 8.09
C LEU A 245 6.32 -27.04 9.39
N PRO A 246 7.05 -26.62 10.42
CA PRO A 246 6.44 -26.03 11.62
C PRO A 246 5.54 -24.85 11.23
N LEU A 247 4.40 -24.74 11.87
CA LEU A 247 3.62 -23.49 11.77
C LEU A 247 4.41 -22.38 12.46
N GLU A 248 4.73 -21.34 11.74
CA GLU A 248 5.36 -20.17 12.32
C GLU A 248 4.50 -19.66 13.48
N ALA A 249 5.15 -19.35 14.60
CA ALA A 249 4.49 -18.65 15.69
C ALA A 249 3.92 -17.34 15.15
N ARG A 250 2.65 -17.07 15.45
CA ARG A 250 1.88 -15.95 14.90
C ARG A 250 2.37 -14.58 15.43
N ASN A 251 3.62 -14.24 15.17
CA ASN A 251 4.07 -12.85 15.23
C ASN A 251 3.79 -12.20 13.86
N LEU A 252 2.52 -12.25 13.45
CA LEU A 252 2.10 -11.48 12.29
C LEU A 252 2.24 -10.01 12.70
N VAL A 253 3.19 -9.33 12.11
CA VAL A 253 3.20 -7.86 12.12
C VAL A 253 1.91 -7.46 11.39
N THR A 254 0.92 -7.04 12.12
CA THR A 254 -0.36 -6.56 11.59
C THR A 254 -0.41 -5.05 11.51
N GLU A 255 0.60 -4.39 12.07
CA GLU A 255 0.74 -2.94 12.06
C GLU A 255 1.69 -2.56 10.92
N PHE A 256 1.12 -2.12 9.82
CA PHE A 256 1.86 -1.64 8.66
C PHE A 256 1.72 -0.12 8.59
N TYR A 257 2.83 0.58 8.82
CA TYR A 257 2.89 2.03 8.66
C TYR A 257 3.51 2.35 7.29
N PRO A 258 2.73 2.92 6.37
CA PRO A 258 3.24 3.27 5.04
C PRO A 258 4.38 4.28 5.12
N ARG A 259 5.45 4.03 4.36
CA ARG A 259 6.59 4.92 4.22
C ARG A 259 7.35 4.68 2.91
N ALA A 260 8.05 5.69 2.44
CA ALA A 260 8.97 5.51 1.32
C ALA A 260 10.21 4.72 1.75
N PRO A 261 10.81 3.90 0.88
CA PRO A 261 12.12 3.28 1.12
C PRO A 261 13.18 4.35 1.39
N GLU A 262 14.17 4.03 2.23
CA GLU A 262 15.26 4.96 2.55
C GLU A 262 16.17 5.24 1.34
N ARG A 263 16.29 4.30 0.43
CA ARG A 263 17.08 4.38 -0.80
C ARG A 263 16.17 4.38 -2.00
N GLU A 264 16.59 5.06 -3.06
CA GLU A 264 15.94 4.93 -4.35
C GLU A 264 16.03 3.48 -4.82
N MET A 265 14.93 2.98 -5.29
CA MET A 265 14.75 1.59 -5.67
C MET A 265 13.94 1.50 -6.96
N GLU A 266 14.35 0.57 -7.80
CA GLU A 266 13.61 0.18 -8.99
C GLU A 266 13.48 -1.34 -9.01
N GLY A 267 12.35 -1.81 -9.48
CA GLY A 267 12.03 -3.23 -9.61
C GLY A 267 10.94 -3.47 -10.63
N THR A 268 10.42 -4.69 -10.62
CA THR A 268 9.42 -5.14 -11.59
C THR A 268 8.38 -6.04 -10.90
N ILE A 269 7.15 -6.00 -11.38
CA ILE A 269 6.11 -6.95 -11.00
C ILE A 269 6.42 -8.30 -11.65
N LEU A 270 6.75 -9.31 -10.83
CA LEU A 270 7.12 -10.65 -11.29
C LEU A 270 5.92 -11.50 -11.65
N ALA A 271 4.92 -11.50 -10.78
CA ALA A 271 3.79 -12.42 -10.87
C ALA A 271 2.61 -11.92 -10.05
N VAL A 272 1.45 -12.49 -10.32
CA VAL A 272 0.26 -12.41 -9.48
C VAL A 272 -0.03 -13.80 -8.95
N PRO A 273 0.08 -14.05 -7.65
CA PRO A 273 -0.27 -15.34 -7.08
C PRO A 273 -1.70 -15.74 -7.48
N GLY A 274 -1.85 -16.97 -7.96
CA GLY A 274 -3.12 -17.47 -8.48
C GLY A 274 -3.34 -17.24 -9.99
N GLY A 275 -2.34 -16.72 -10.74
CA GLY A 275 -2.33 -16.74 -12.21
C GLY A 275 -3.27 -15.75 -12.90
N VAL A 276 -3.65 -14.64 -12.24
CA VAL A 276 -4.51 -13.60 -12.83
C VAL A 276 -3.66 -12.68 -13.71
N GLN A 277 -4.10 -12.43 -14.95
CA GLN A 277 -3.36 -11.55 -15.89
C GLN A 277 -3.53 -10.05 -15.60
N PHE A 278 -4.66 -9.67 -15.03
CA PHE A 278 -5.02 -8.27 -14.80
C PHE A 278 -4.97 -7.94 -13.32
N ILE A 279 -4.22 -6.91 -13.00
CA ILE A 279 -3.94 -6.52 -11.63
C ILE A 279 -4.73 -5.26 -11.31
N GLY A 280 -5.59 -5.36 -10.29
CA GLY A 280 -6.38 -4.26 -9.77
C GLY A 280 -6.10 -3.96 -8.31
N ARG A 281 -6.81 -2.99 -7.76
CA ARG A 281 -6.73 -2.62 -6.34
C ARG A 281 -7.01 -3.82 -5.44
N LEU A 282 -6.29 -3.93 -4.32
CA LEU A 282 -6.37 -4.97 -3.30
C LEU A 282 -5.94 -6.36 -3.75
N GLN A 283 -5.29 -6.48 -4.90
CA GLN A 283 -4.64 -7.72 -5.29
C GLN A 283 -3.21 -7.76 -4.76
N VAL A 284 -2.75 -8.97 -4.47
CA VAL A 284 -1.38 -9.24 -4.07
C VAL A 284 -0.54 -9.54 -5.30
N ILE A 285 0.66 -8.97 -5.33
CA ILE A 285 1.64 -9.16 -6.39
C ILE A 285 2.99 -9.56 -5.79
N ALA A 286 3.80 -10.23 -6.61
CA ALA A 286 5.20 -10.53 -6.32
C ALA A 286 6.10 -9.50 -7.02
N LEU A 287 7.13 -9.03 -6.30
CA LEU A 287 8.14 -8.09 -6.79
C LEU A 287 9.52 -8.74 -6.81
N ASP A 288 10.37 -8.37 -7.77
CA ASP A 288 11.76 -8.83 -7.92
C ASP A 288 12.76 -8.17 -6.97
N ARG A 289 12.27 -7.55 -5.91
CA ARG A 289 13.08 -6.88 -4.87
C ARG A 289 12.68 -7.39 -3.49
N GLY A 290 13.68 -7.58 -2.64
CA GLY A 290 13.53 -8.13 -1.30
C GLY A 290 14.29 -7.38 -0.22
N ARG A 291 14.56 -8.07 0.89
CA ARG A 291 15.34 -7.50 2.01
C ARG A 291 16.77 -7.17 1.63
N ARG A 292 17.41 -7.97 0.76
CA ARG A 292 18.75 -7.69 0.25
C ARG A 292 18.85 -6.34 -0.44
N ASP A 293 17.73 -5.88 -1.03
CA ASP A 293 17.62 -4.59 -1.70
C ASP A 293 17.21 -3.47 -0.74
N GLY A 294 16.89 -3.78 0.51
CA GLY A 294 16.48 -2.82 1.56
C GLY A 294 14.97 -2.66 1.69
N LEU A 295 14.16 -3.58 1.14
CA LEU A 295 12.72 -3.57 1.36
C LEU A 295 12.34 -4.05 2.76
N GLU A 296 11.41 -3.33 3.36
CA GLU A 296 10.82 -3.62 4.66
C GLU A 296 9.28 -3.59 4.59
N PRO A 297 8.58 -4.22 5.55
CA PRO A 297 7.13 -4.10 5.62
C PRO A 297 6.69 -2.63 5.77
N GLY A 298 5.67 -2.22 5.01
CA GLY A 298 5.17 -0.85 4.97
C GLY A 298 5.82 0.03 3.90
N HIS A 299 6.89 -0.42 3.21
CA HIS A 299 7.45 0.34 2.11
C HIS A 299 6.45 0.47 0.95
N VAL A 300 6.28 1.69 0.47
CA VAL A 300 5.39 2.03 -0.65
C VAL A 300 6.21 2.30 -1.89
N LEU A 301 5.78 1.71 -3.00
CA LEU A 301 6.37 1.90 -4.33
C LEU A 301 5.30 2.38 -5.30
N MET A 302 5.70 3.22 -6.24
CA MET A 302 4.89 3.64 -7.37
C MET A 302 5.00 2.60 -8.47
N VAL A 303 3.91 2.38 -9.19
CA VAL A 303 3.90 1.49 -10.37
C VAL A 303 3.82 2.34 -11.62
N GLU A 304 4.80 2.16 -12.49
CA GLU A 304 4.86 2.79 -13.81
C GLU A 304 4.53 1.75 -14.87
N GLN A 305 3.43 1.97 -15.59
CA GLN A 305 3.08 1.17 -16.75
C GLN A 305 4.03 1.53 -17.89
N GLN A 306 4.60 0.52 -18.54
CA GLN A 306 5.46 0.75 -19.69
C GLN A 306 4.67 1.39 -20.84
N GLY A 307 5.23 2.44 -21.41
CA GLY A 307 4.65 3.10 -22.59
C GLY A 307 4.55 2.17 -23.78
N GLU A 308 3.55 2.40 -24.62
CA GLU A 308 3.37 1.66 -25.87
C GLU A 308 4.52 1.87 -26.83
N THR A 309 4.83 0.84 -27.60
CA THR A 309 5.76 0.95 -28.72
C THR A 309 4.99 1.35 -29.97
N VAL A 310 5.33 2.53 -30.52
CA VAL A 310 4.71 3.08 -31.72
C VAL A 310 5.74 3.17 -32.83
N SER A 311 5.31 3.04 -34.08
CA SER A 311 6.18 3.32 -35.24
C SER A 311 6.15 4.81 -35.55
N ASP A 312 7.34 5.42 -35.68
CA ASP A 312 7.47 6.79 -36.18
C ASP A 312 7.00 6.87 -37.63
N PRO A 313 5.96 7.67 -37.93
CA PRO A 313 5.39 7.72 -39.28
C PRO A 313 6.33 8.34 -40.33
N ARG A 314 7.44 8.90 -39.92
CA ARG A 314 8.42 9.53 -40.83
C ARG A 314 9.69 8.70 -41.05
N THR A 315 10.15 8.00 -40.02
CA THR A 315 11.40 7.23 -40.05
C THR A 315 11.17 5.73 -40.05
N ASP A 316 9.96 5.28 -39.79
CA ASP A 316 9.57 3.88 -39.60
C ASP A 316 10.32 3.21 -38.40
N GLU A 317 10.93 4.03 -37.54
CA GLU A 317 11.57 3.55 -36.33
C GLU A 317 10.56 3.21 -35.26
N SER A 318 10.87 2.17 -34.51
CA SER A 318 10.06 1.74 -33.35
C SER A 318 10.43 2.59 -32.14
N LEU A 319 9.52 3.46 -31.72
CA LEU A 319 9.69 4.35 -30.57
C LEU A 319 8.86 3.85 -29.40
N ARG A 320 9.48 3.77 -28.22
CA ARG A 320 8.74 3.52 -26.97
C ARG A 320 8.32 4.85 -26.35
N LEU A 321 7.01 5.00 -26.15
CA LEU A 321 6.48 6.18 -25.44
C LEU A 321 6.90 6.17 -23.97
N PRO A 322 6.94 7.33 -23.31
CA PRO A 322 7.19 7.41 -21.87
C PRO A 322 6.18 6.57 -21.09
N GLY A 323 6.64 5.96 -20.01
CA GLY A 323 5.77 5.29 -19.06
C GLY A 323 4.86 6.28 -18.32
N GLU A 324 3.74 5.79 -17.83
CA GLU A 324 2.80 6.58 -17.02
C GLU A 324 2.61 5.94 -15.65
N ASN A 325 2.50 6.78 -14.63
CA ASN A 325 2.19 6.31 -13.29
C ASN A 325 0.77 5.69 -13.28
N ALA A 326 0.71 4.40 -12.98
CA ALA A 326 -0.49 3.60 -13.07
C ALA A 326 -1.06 3.19 -11.70
N GLY A 327 -0.26 3.29 -10.64
CA GLY A 327 -0.73 2.88 -9.33
C GLY A 327 0.32 2.97 -8.23
N MET A 328 -0.03 2.37 -7.10
CA MET A 328 0.76 2.38 -5.88
C MET A 328 0.63 1.04 -5.17
N VAL A 329 1.74 0.47 -4.73
CA VAL A 329 1.77 -0.80 -4.02
C VAL A 329 2.47 -0.65 -2.69
N MET A 330 2.11 -1.46 -1.70
CA MET A 330 2.74 -1.49 -0.39
C MET A 330 3.27 -2.88 -0.10
N VAL A 331 4.55 -2.96 0.21
CA VAL A 331 5.22 -4.20 0.62
C VAL A 331 4.72 -4.60 2.00
N PHE A 332 4.21 -5.82 2.13
CA PHE A 332 3.78 -6.35 3.43
C PHE A 332 4.59 -7.57 3.88
N ARG A 333 5.21 -8.29 2.95
CA ARG A 333 6.04 -9.47 3.26
C ARG A 333 7.28 -9.54 2.37
N PRO A 334 8.39 -8.92 2.79
CA PRO A 334 9.66 -9.07 2.11
C PRO A 334 10.34 -10.38 2.50
N TYR A 335 10.82 -11.13 1.51
CA TYR A 335 11.77 -12.23 1.61
C TYR A 335 13.17 -11.73 1.27
N ASP A 336 14.16 -12.59 1.20
CA ASP A 336 15.52 -12.13 0.93
C ASP A 336 15.66 -11.49 -0.45
N LYS A 337 15.21 -12.15 -1.50
CA LYS A 337 15.40 -11.73 -2.89
C LYS A 337 14.16 -11.13 -3.55
N MET A 338 12.98 -11.41 -3.02
CA MET A 338 11.69 -10.96 -3.55
C MET A 338 10.77 -10.48 -2.44
N SER A 339 9.63 -9.88 -2.80
CA SER A 339 8.62 -9.52 -1.81
C SER A 339 7.20 -9.67 -2.34
N TYR A 340 6.25 -9.88 -1.42
CA TYR A 340 4.83 -9.68 -1.69
C TYR A 340 4.42 -8.26 -1.34
N ALA A 341 3.65 -7.65 -2.24
CA ALA A 341 3.08 -6.33 -2.08
C ALA A 341 1.57 -6.34 -2.36
N LEU A 342 0.84 -5.45 -1.70
CA LEU A 342 -0.58 -5.20 -1.92
C LEU A 342 -0.75 -4.00 -2.83
N VAL A 343 -1.57 -4.12 -3.86
CA VAL A 343 -1.95 -2.98 -4.71
C VAL A 343 -2.91 -2.09 -3.93
N MET A 344 -2.42 -0.94 -3.48
CA MET A 344 -3.20 0.03 -2.72
C MET A 344 -4.05 0.93 -3.61
N GLU A 345 -3.51 1.28 -4.77
CA GLU A 345 -4.17 2.12 -5.76
C GLU A 345 -3.81 1.65 -7.17
N ALA A 346 -4.80 1.61 -8.05
CA ALA A 346 -4.62 1.35 -9.47
C ALA A 346 -5.51 2.32 -10.25
N SER A 347 -4.92 3.32 -10.88
CA SER A 347 -5.61 4.26 -11.77
C SER A 347 -5.82 3.66 -13.16
N ARG A 348 -5.02 2.66 -13.50
CA ARG A 348 -5.06 1.86 -14.72
C ARG A 348 -4.85 0.39 -14.36
N MET A 349 -5.12 -0.48 -15.31
CA MET A 349 -4.88 -1.90 -15.18
C MET A 349 -3.37 -2.17 -15.16
N LEU A 350 -2.88 -2.77 -14.09
CA LEU A 350 -1.47 -3.15 -13.95
C LEU A 350 -1.24 -4.53 -14.56
N SER A 351 0.01 -4.81 -14.92
CA SER A 351 0.41 -6.05 -15.56
C SER A 351 1.74 -6.58 -15.01
N VAL A 352 1.96 -7.87 -15.13
CA VAL A 352 3.27 -8.47 -14.92
C VAL A 352 4.28 -7.84 -15.90
N GLY A 353 5.45 -7.43 -15.40
CA GLY A 353 6.45 -6.72 -16.14
C GLY A 353 6.39 -5.18 -15.98
N ASP A 354 5.33 -4.62 -15.38
CA ASP A 354 5.32 -3.20 -15.06
C ASP A 354 6.43 -2.87 -14.04
N ARG A 355 7.00 -1.68 -14.18
CA ARG A 355 8.09 -1.20 -13.32
C ARG A 355 7.53 -0.70 -11.99
N VAL A 356 8.27 -0.92 -10.93
CA VAL A 356 8.02 -0.30 -9.64
C VAL A 356 9.23 0.54 -9.24
N HIS A 357 8.98 1.69 -8.62
CA HIS A 357 10.05 2.58 -8.17
C HIS A 357 9.66 3.30 -6.87
N SER A 358 10.66 3.80 -6.17
CA SER A 358 10.43 4.62 -4.97
C SER A 358 9.60 5.86 -5.32
N PRO A 359 8.64 6.27 -4.46
CA PRO A 359 7.94 7.53 -4.66
C PRO A 359 8.91 8.70 -4.58
N GLU A 360 8.67 9.74 -5.39
CA GLU A 360 9.43 10.98 -5.32
C GLU A 360 9.36 11.55 -3.90
N ARG A 361 10.50 11.82 -3.32
CA ARG A 361 10.57 12.49 -2.01
C ARG A 361 10.18 13.95 -2.20
N ALA A 362 9.26 14.43 -1.37
CA ALA A 362 8.97 15.85 -1.32
C ALA A 362 10.28 16.64 -1.09
N PRO A 363 10.55 17.72 -1.84
CA PRO A 363 11.72 18.54 -1.65
C PRO A 363 11.64 19.19 -0.25
N GLY A 364 12.36 18.67 0.74
CA GLY A 364 12.36 19.18 2.11
C GLY A 364 12.58 18.13 3.21
N ALA A 365 12.40 16.85 2.93
CA ALA A 365 12.67 15.76 3.88
C ALA A 365 14.17 15.44 3.94
N ALA A 366 14.98 16.44 4.30
CA ALA A 366 16.39 16.23 4.61
C ALA A 366 16.51 15.59 6.00
N ARG A 367 17.27 14.52 6.05
CA ARG A 367 17.73 13.74 7.21
C ARG A 367 17.64 14.50 8.55
N ARG A 368 16.87 13.98 9.47
CA ARG A 368 17.08 14.22 10.91
C ARG A 368 17.67 12.97 11.55
#